data_727128d2ea78d09724e5db6b93482f31
#
_entry.id   727128d2ea78d09724e5db6b93482f31
#
_cell.length_a   1.000
_cell.length_b   1.000
_cell.length_c   1.000
_cell.angle_alpha   90.00
_cell.angle_beta   90.00
_cell.angle_gamma   90.00
#
_symmetry.space_group_name_H-M   'P 1'
#
loop_
_entity.id
_entity.type
_entity.pdbx_description
1 polymer ?
#
loop_
_entity_poly.entity_id
_entity_poly.type
_entity_poly.pdbx_seq_one_letter_code
_entity_poly.pdbx_strand_id
1 'polypeptide(L)'
;MKVLDLCSGLGGFSEAFVNSGHEVLRIENNPLLQDVPHTDIIDIFDVRDLLEDVAIENPDPFFHDIDLILFSPPCYEFSLAYNAPRANHEREFPNVPWEPSMDILECGMDIIKMLNPTWHIVENVRGAIKYFKEDL
;
A
#
# COMPACT_ATOMS: atom_id res chain seq x y z
N MET A 1 -14.77 12.92 -4.25
CA MET A 1 -13.80 12.45 -3.25
C MET A 1 -12.42 12.47 -3.87
N LYS A 2 -11.42 12.69 -3.03
CA LYS A 2 -10.01 12.56 -3.38
C LYS A 2 -9.50 11.23 -2.82
N VAL A 3 -9.03 10.35 -3.70
CA VAL A 3 -8.68 8.95 -3.38
C VAL A 3 -7.21 8.71 -3.67
N LEU A 4 -6.47 8.22 -2.69
CA LEU A 4 -5.09 7.78 -2.81
C LEU A 4 -5.06 6.24 -2.79
N ASP A 5 -4.45 5.62 -3.81
CA ASP A 5 -4.32 4.16 -3.93
C ASP A 5 -2.84 3.78 -3.84
N LEU A 6 -2.44 3.26 -2.69
CA LEU A 6 -1.06 2.88 -2.37
C LEU A 6 -0.77 1.43 -2.77
N CYS A 7 0.34 1.20 -3.46
CA CYS A 7 0.71 -0.09 -4.06
C CYS A 7 -0.35 -0.57 -5.06
N SER A 8 -0.74 0.34 -5.96
CA SER A 8 -1.96 0.23 -6.77
C SER A 8 -1.94 -0.89 -7.83
N GLY A 9 -0.76 -1.41 -8.21
CA GLY A 9 -0.64 -2.37 -9.29
C GLY A 9 -1.28 -1.86 -10.58
N LEU A 10 -2.17 -2.64 -11.18
CA LEU A 10 -2.95 -2.25 -12.37
C LEU A 10 -4.11 -1.28 -12.08
N GLY A 11 -4.26 -0.82 -10.83
CA GLY A 11 -5.30 0.15 -10.45
C GLY A 11 -6.70 -0.43 -10.26
N GLY A 12 -6.84 -1.75 -10.19
CA GLY A 12 -8.14 -2.40 -10.10
C GLY A 12 -8.94 -2.02 -8.85
N PHE A 13 -8.26 -1.71 -7.74
CA PHE A 13 -8.91 -1.35 -6.49
C PHE A 13 -9.57 0.03 -6.56
N SER A 14 -8.93 1.00 -7.23
CA SER A 14 -9.45 2.36 -7.37
C SER A 14 -10.24 2.62 -8.66
N GLU A 15 -10.33 1.66 -9.58
CA GLU A 15 -10.94 1.84 -10.90
C GLU A 15 -12.40 2.31 -10.84
N ALA A 16 -13.17 1.81 -9.88
CA ALA A 16 -14.57 2.22 -9.70
C ALA A 16 -14.70 3.70 -9.33
N PHE A 17 -13.74 4.24 -8.60
CA PHE A 17 -13.70 5.66 -8.23
C PHE A 17 -13.34 6.55 -9.43
N VAL A 18 -12.37 6.12 -10.26
CA VAL A 18 -12.04 6.78 -11.53
C VAL A 18 -13.28 6.86 -12.43
N ASN A 19 -13.94 5.73 -12.64
CA ASN A 19 -15.13 5.63 -13.49
C ASN A 19 -16.32 6.44 -12.95
N SER A 20 -16.34 6.73 -11.65
CA SER A 20 -17.35 7.57 -11.00
C SER A 20 -16.98 9.05 -10.98
N GLY A 21 -15.88 9.45 -11.62
CA GLY A 21 -15.44 10.85 -11.74
C GLY A 21 -14.81 11.41 -10.46
N HIS A 22 -14.26 10.56 -9.61
CA HIS A 22 -13.48 10.98 -8.45
C HIS A 22 -12.04 11.33 -8.84
N GLU A 23 -11.39 12.20 -8.08
CA GLU A 23 -9.98 12.50 -8.21
C GLU A 23 -9.18 11.35 -7.59
N VAL A 24 -8.37 10.67 -8.39
CA VAL A 24 -7.62 9.48 -7.96
C VAL A 24 -6.15 9.64 -8.30
N LEU A 25 -5.27 9.38 -7.32
CA LEU A 25 -3.84 9.20 -7.53
C LEU A 25 -3.45 7.78 -7.11
N ARG A 26 -2.75 7.09 -7.98
CA ARG A 26 -2.18 5.76 -7.77
C ARG A 26 -0.69 5.87 -7.55
N ILE A 27 -0.19 5.25 -6.50
CA ILE A 27 1.24 5.14 -6.18
C ILE A 27 1.67 3.70 -6.44
N GLU A 28 2.69 3.55 -7.30
CA GLU A 28 3.21 2.25 -7.70
C GLU A 28 4.72 2.35 -7.94
N ASN A 29 5.50 1.37 -7.52
CA ASN A 29 6.96 1.40 -7.71
C ASN A 29 7.46 0.62 -8.94
N ASN A 30 6.59 -0.15 -9.59
CA ASN A 30 6.94 -0.89 -10.79
C ASN A 30 6.91 -0.01 -12.05
N PRO A 31 8.06 0.33 -12.65
CA PRO A 31 8.12 1.22 -13.82
C PRO A 31 7.41 0.65 -15.06
N LEU A 32 7.13 -0.65 -15.11
CA LEU A 32 6.37 -1.25 -16.20
C LEU A 32 4.88 -0.83 -16.19
N LEU A 33 4.40 -0.24 -15.10
CA LEU A 33 3.03 0.22 -14.93
C LEU A 33 2.86 1.73 -15.15
N GLN A 34 3.89 2.42 -15.68
CA GLN A 34 3.86 3.87 -15.93
C GLN A 34 2.73 4.33 -16.86
N ASP A 35 2.23 3.43 -17.73
CA ASP A 35 1.15 3.75 -18.68
C ASP A 35 -0.25 3.50 -18.08
N VAL A 36 -0.34 3.02 -16.84
CA VAL A 36 -1.62 2.91 -16.13
C VAL A 36 -2.11 4.33 -15.78
N PRO A 37 -3.33 4.72 -16.19
CA PRO A 37 -3.83 6.07 -15.94
C PRO A 37 -3.83 6.44 -14.46
N HIS A 38 -3.59 7.73 -14.16
CA HIS A 38 -3.57 8.28 -12.79
C HIS A 38 -2.49 7.68 -11.86
N THR A 39 -1.40 7.13 -12.44
CA THR A 39 -0.35 6.45 -11.68
C THR A 39 0.95 7.25 -11.72
N ASP A 40 1.48 7.51 -10.53
CA ASP A 40 2.83 8.03 -10.34
C ASP A 40 3.76 6.88 -9.95
N ILE A 41 4.87 6.76 -10.68
CA ILE A 41 5.88 5.74 -10.38
C ILE A 41 6.82 6.30 -9.32
N ILE A 42 6.51 5.95 -8.07
CA ILE A 42 7.29 6.36 -6.89
C ILE A 42 7.22 5.26 -5.83
N ASP A 43 8.30 5.06 -5.08
CA ASP A 43 8.31 4.12 -3.98
C ASP A 43 7.51 4.67 -2.78
N ILE A 44 6.79 3.80 -2.09
CA ILE A 44 5.96 4.18 -0.93
C ILE A 44 6.80 4.81 0.20
N PHE A 45 8.06 4.38 0.35
CA PHE A 45 8.99 4.98 1.32
C PHE A 45 9.33 6.42 0.97
N ASP A 46 9.53 6.71 -0.32
CA ASP A 46 9.76 8.09 -0.80
C ASP A 46 8.54 8.98 -0.56
N VAL A 47 7.32 8.44 -0.72
CA VAL A 47 6.08 9.17 -0.39
C VAL A 47 6.03 9.51 1.10
N ARG A 48 6.34 8.55 1.99
CA ARG A 48 6.39 8.80 3.43
C ARG A 48 7.42 9.88 3.76
N ASP A 49 8.63 9.77 3.23
CA ASP A 49 9.72 10.70 3.50
C ASP A 49 9.38 12.12 3.00
N LEU A 50 8.69 12.24 1.86
CA LEU A 50 8.15 13.52 1.37
C LEU A 50 7.13 14.14 2.31
N LEU A 51 6.29 13.31 2.95
CA LEU A 51 5.27 13.77 3.91
C LEU A 51 5.87 14.13 5.28
N GLU A 52 6.96 13.46 5.67
CA GLU A 52 7.70 13.74 6.92
C GLU A 52 8.58 15.00 6.82
N ASP A 53 9.01 15.38 5.61
CA ASP A 53 9.89 16.54 5.42
C ASP A 53 9.13 17.85 5.62
N VAL A 54 9.06 18.29 6.86
CA VAL A 54 8.44 19.57 7.29
C VAL A 54 9.10 20.79 6.62
N ALA A 55 10.29 20.64 6.01
CA ALA A 55 10.97 21.69 5.26
C ALA A 55 10.37 21.93 3.87
N ILE A 56 9.55 21.01 3.36
CA ILE A 56 8.76 21.24 2.15
C ILE A 56 7.55 22.09 2.54
N GLU A 57 7.70 23.41 2.42
CA GLU A 57 6.64 24.38 2.75
C GLU A 57 5.34 24.21 1.94
N ASN A 58 5.33 23.36 0.91
CA ASN A 58 4.15 22.99 0.11
C ASN A 58 4.30 21.53 -0.36
N PRO A 59 3.84 20.54 0.40
CA PRO A 59 3.65 19.21 -0.15
C PRO A 59 2.70 19.30 -1.35
N ASP A 60 2.85 18.38 -2.31
CA ASP A 60 2.00 18.34 -3.49
C ASP A 60 0.53 18.56 -3.07
N PRO A 61 -0.19 19.50 -3.68
CA PRO A 61 -1.58 19.82 -3.32
C PRO A 61 -2.50 18.61 -3.33
N PHE A 62 -2.12 17.53 -4.01
CA PHE A 62 -2.89 16.29 -3.98
C PHE A 62 -2.99 15.71 -2.58
N PHE A 63 -1.94 15.74 -1.77
CA PHE A 63 -1.93 15.13 -0.43
C PHE A 63 -2.73 15.91 0.63
N HIS A 64 -3.29 17.06 0.27
CA HIS A 64 -4.21 17.79 1.15
C HIS A 64 -5.64 17.26 1.02
N ASP A 65 -6.32 17.10 2.12
CA ASP A 65 -7.74 16.74 2.20
C ASP A 65 -8.11 15.42 1.49
N ILE A 66 -7.29 14.38 1.70
CA ILE A 66 -7.59 13.03 1.22
C ILE A 66 -8.84 12.49 1.93
N ASP A 67 -9.84 12.07 1.14
CA ASP A 67 -11.07 11.49 1.67
C ASP A 67 -10.91 9.99 1.96
N LEU A 68 -10.20 9.28 1.08
CA LEU A 68 -10.06 7.82 1.13
C LEU A 68 -8.66 7.39 0.75
N ILE A 69 -8.06 6.50 1.56
CA ILE A 69 -6.86 5.76 1.18
C ILE A 69 -7.22 4.29 0.98
N LEU A 70 -6.87 3.76 -0.19
CA LEU A 70 -6.85 2.35 -0.51
C LEU A 70 -5.40 1.88 -0.40
N PHE A 71 -5.15 0.77 0.29
CA PHE A 71 -3.81 0.28 0.48
C PHE A 71 -3.75 -1.24 0.31
N SER A 72 -3.03 -1.70 -0.72
CA SER A 72 -2.85 -3.11 -1.04
C SER A 72 -1.37 -3.50 -0.98
N PRO A 73 -0.77 -3.62 0.23
CA PRO A 73 0.64 -3.98 0.35
C PRO A 73 0.92 -5.35 -0.28
N PRO A 74 2.13 -5.58 -0.83
CA PRO A 74 2.48 -6.85 -1.44
C PRO A 74 2.21 -8.04 -0.54
N CYS A 75 1.50 -9.04 -1.07
CA CYS A 75 1.01 -10.18 -0.30
C CYS A 75 1.91 -11.42 -0.35
N TYR A 76 2.99 -11.41 -1.13
CA TYR A 76 3.76 -12.62 -1.41
C TYR A 76 4.36 -13.28 -0.16
N GLU A 77 4.77 -12.51 0.84
CA GLU A 77 5.31 -13.03 2.10
C GLU A 77 4.26 -13.61 3.04
N PHE A 78 3.01 -13.17 2.91
CA PHE A 78 1.89 -13.64 3.73
C PHE A 78 1.11 -14.77 3.07
N SER A 79 1.32 -14.99 1.77
CA SER A 79 0.58 -15.97 0.98
C SER A 79 0.85 -17.41 1.45
N LEU A 80 -0.20 -18.23 1.45
CA LEU A 80 -0.14 -19.68 1.66
C LEU A 80 -0.07 -20.45 0.35
N ALA A 81 0.06 -19.77 -0.80
CA ALA A 81 0.23 -20.41 -2.09
C ALA A 81 1.47 -21.30 -2.11
N TYR A 82 1.40 -22.43 -2.83
CA TYR A 82 2.42 -23.49 -2.79
C TYR A 82 3.86 -23.02 -3.01
N ASN A 83 4.07 -22.03 -3.90
CA ASN A 83 5.39 -21.47 -4.22
C ASN A 83 5.68 -20.15 -3.50
N ALA A 84 4.84 -19.70 -2.58
CA ALA A 84 5.11 -18.49 -1.82
C ALA A 84 6.32 -18.68 -0.89
N PRO A 85 7.10 -17.61 -0.59
CA PRO A 85 8.26 -17.68 0.28
C PRO A 85 7.95 -18.36 1.62
N ARG A 86 6.88 -17.98 2.26
CA ARG A 86 6.41 -18.60 3.51
C ARG A 86 6.19 -20.10 3.38
N ALA A 87 5.47 -20.54 2.34
CA ALA A 87 5.17 -21.95 2.15
C ALA A 87 6.45 -22.77 1.83
N ASN A 88 7.42 -22.16 1.15
CA ASN A 88 8.73 -22.76 0.91
C ASN A 88 9.50 -22.90 2.22
N HIS A 89 9.57 -21.81 3.02
CA HIS A 89 10.24 -21.80 4.31
C HIS A 89 9.66 -22.85 5.28
N GLU A 90 8.33 -22.89 5.43
CA GLU A 90 7.66 -23.85 6.32
C GLU A 90 7.90 -25.33 5.93
N ARG A 91 8.13 -25.60 4.63
CA ARG A 91 8.50 -26.94 4.17
C ARG A 91 9.97 -27.29 4.46
N GLU A 92 10.87 -26.33 4.26
CA GLU A 92 12.32 -26.54 4.44
C GLU A 92 12.72 -26.48 5.92
N PHE A 93 12.04 -25.63 6.71
CA PHE A 93 12.35 -25.36 8.11
C PHE A 93 11.10 -25.49 9.01
N PRO A 94 10.50 -26.68 9.16
CA PRO A 94 9.19 -26.85 9.82
C PRO A 94 9.15 -26.43 11.30
N ASN A 95 10.31 -26.31 11.94
CA ASN A 95 10.44 -25.92 13.34
C ASN A 95 10.90 -24.46 13.55
N VAL A 96 11.06 -23.70 12.46
CA VAL A 96 11.48 -22.30 12.50
C VAL A 96 10.29 -21.44 12.07
N PRO A 97 9.79 -20.54 12.92
CA PRO A 97 8.72 -19.63 12.53
C PRO A 97 9.09 -18.78 11.30
N TRP A 98 8.12 -18.56 10.42
CA TRP A 98 8.25 -17.58 9.34
C TRP A 98 8.01 -16.19 9.90
N GLU A 99 8.94 -15.28 9.65
CA GLU A 99 8.86 -13.86 9.99
C GLU A 99 8.85 -13.04 8.69
N PRO A 100 7.67 -12.55 8.24
CA PRO A 100 7.58 -11.69 7.07
C PRO A 100 8.14 -10.30 7.38
N SER A 101 8.66 -9.59 6.35
CA SER A 101 8.88 -8.15 6.48
C SER A 101 7.54 -7.43 6.62
N MET A 102 7.48 -6.50 7.56
CA MET A 102 6.34 -5.62 7.81
C MET A 102 6.59 -4.19 7.28
N ASP A 103 7.78 -3.92 6.74
CA ASP A 103 8.25 -2.57 6.41
C ASP A 103 7.28 -1.78 5.53
N ILE A 104 6.74 -2.42 4.47
CA ILE A 104 5.79 -1.77 3.56
C ILE A 104 4.45 -1.53 4.24
N LEU A 105 3.98 -2.48 5.06
CA LEU A 105 2.74 -2.28 5.83
C LEU A 105 2.88 -1.11 6.80
N GLU A 106 3.94 -1.11 7.60
CA GLU A 106 4.24 -0.05 8.56
C GLU A 106 4.35 1.32 7.87
N CYS A 107 5.08 1.40 6.76
CA CYS A 107 5.21 2.61 5.95
C CYS A 107 3.84 3.13 5.48
N GLY A 108 3.00 2.26 4.91
CA GLY A 108 1.66 2.66 4.47
C GLY A 108 0.75 3.09 5.61
N MET A 109 0.84 2.43 6.77
CA MET A 109 0.09 2.82 7.97
C MET A 109 0.56 4.18 8.51
N ASP A 110 1.85 4.51 8.42
CA ASP A 110 2.36 5.83 8.79
C ASP A 110 1.87 6.92 7.85
N ILE A 111 1.83 6.67 6.53
CA ILE A 111 1.20 7.58 5.55
C ILE A 111 -0.27 7.82 5.90
N ILE A 112 -1.03 6.75 6.21
CA ILE A 112 -2.44 6.86 6.61
C ILE A 112 -2.58 7.73 7.86
N LYS A 113 -1.73 7.55 8.87
CA LYS A 113 -1.74 8.38 10.10
C LYS A 113 -1.42 9.84 9.82
N MET A 114 -0.41 10.11 8.97
CA MET A 114 -0.02 11.48 8.62
C MET A 114 -1.10 12.22 7.84
N LEU A 115 -1.70 11.57 6.85
CA LEU A 115 -2.73 12.15 5.99
C LEU A 115 -4.11 12.21 6.66
N ASN A 116 -4.35 11.37 7.68
CA ASN A 116 -5.58 11.32 8.47
C ASN A 116 -6.88 11.38 7.63
N PRO A 117 -7.05 10.47 6.66
CA PRO A 117 -8.20 10.48 5.75
C PRO A 117 -9.50 10.19 6.50
N THR A 118 -10.65 10.54 5.89
CA THR A 118 -11.96 10.17 6.43
C THR A 118 -12.15 8.65 6.50
N TRP A 119 -11.61 7.94 5.50
CA TRP A 119 -11.69 6.48 5.39
C TRP A 119 -10.36 5.90 4.91
N HIS A 120 -10.05 4.70 5.37
CA HIS A 120 -9.00 3.88 4.76
C HIS A 120 -9.43 2.42 4.70
N ILE A 121 -8.92 1.72 3.69
CA ILE A 121 -9.17 0.29 3.49
C ILE A 121 -7.82 -0.36 3.18
N VAL A 122 -7.43 -1.34 3.99
CA VAL A 122 -6.25 -2.16 3.77
C VAL A 122 -6.69 -3.53 3.27
N GLU A 123 -6.19 -3.95 2.12
CA GLU A 123 -6.49 -5.25 1.51
C GLU A 123 -5.25 -6.13 1.54
N ASN A 124 -5.41 -7.41 1.90
CA ASN A 124 -4.37 -8.42 1.76
C ASN A 124 -4.95 -9.84 1.80
N VAL A 125 -4.11 -10.84 1.52
CA VAL A 125 -4.50 -12.26 1.61
C VAL A 125 -4.81 -12.69 3.03
N ARG A 126 -5.69 -13.69 3.18
CA ARG A 126 -6.10 -14.22 4.49
C ARG A 126 -4.93 -14.61 5.39
N GLY A 127 -3.80 -15.04 4.81
CA GLY A 127 -2.59 -15.40 5.55
C GLY A 127 -1.94 -14.24 6.31
N ALA A 128 -2.24 -12.98 5.93
CA ALA A 128 -1.74 -11.78 6.57
C ALA A 128 -2.44 -11.44 7.90
N ILE A 129 -3.67 -11.92 8.13
CA ILE A 129 -4.51 -11.53 9.28
C ILE A 129 -3.76 -11.62 10.62
N LYS A 130 -2.98 -12.67 10.82
CA LYS A 130 -2.28 -12.87 12.09
C LYS A 130 -1.17 -11.86 12.37
N TYR A 131 -0.65 -11.24 11.30
CA TYR A 131 0.41 -10.24 11.38
C TYR A 131 -0.16 -8.82 11.47
N PHE A 132 -1.29 -8.55 10.81
CA PHE A 132 -1.89 -7.22 10.72
C PHE A 132 -2.71 -6.82 11.96
N LYS A 133 -3.01 -7.77 12.86
CA LYS A 133 -3.92 -7.52 14.02
C LYS A 133 -3.40 -6.50 15.03
N GLU A 134 -2.09 -6.26 15.06
CA GLU A 134 -1.46 -5.34 16.01
C GLU A 134 -1.37 -3.92 15.43
N ASP A 135 -1.52 -3.77 14.10
CA ASP A 135 -1.33 -2.51 13.37
C ASP A 135 -2.65 -1.88 12.87
N LEU A 136 -3.75 -2.62 12.90
CA LEU A 136 -5.10 -2.20 12.53
C LEU A 136 -5.98 -2.04 13.77
#